data_73a09145b3c6ab1d684ab6b629976d7e
#
_entry.id   73a09145b3c6ab1d684ab6b629976d7e
#
_cell.length_a   1.000
_cell.length_b   1.000
_cell.length_c   1.000
_cell.angle_alpha   90.00
_cell.angle_beta   90.00
_cell.angle_gamma   90.00
#
_symmetry.space_group_name_H-M   'P 1'
#
loop_
_entity.id
_entity.type
_entity.pdbx_description
1 polymer ?
#
loop_
_entity_poly.entity_id
_entity_poly.type
_entity_poly.pdbx_seq_one_letter_code
_entity_poly.pdbx_strand_id
1 'polypeptide(L)'
;MNFVFDFGAVLFTWKPVDLMAQCFPQRAATPEAAAELAHAMFAHADWNGFDQGVLEMEVLIARTSERLDLDALVLRELVAHIDERLQPIPATVALLEQLHTLRSQHADMRLYYLSNMPRPYARALERRHAFLQWFDGGIFSSDVLHIKPHPEIYQLLQSRYALEPTHTLFIDDLLPNVLAAQGQGWHAVQFESAGQLQAHISAQFGYL
;
A
#
# COMPACT_ATOMS: atom_id res chain seq x y z
N MET A 1 -19.41 -1.86 10.34
CA MET A 1 -18.75 -1.47 9.05
C MET A 1 -17.25 -1.64 9.18
N ASN A 2 -16.60 -2.29 8.22
CA ASN A 2 -15.15 -2.46 8.19
C ASN A 2 -14.55 -1.51 7.14
N PHE A 3 -13.50 -0.78 7.50
CA PHE A 3 -12.72 0.03 6.58
C PHE A 3 -11.34 -0.58 6.43
N VAL A 4 -10.96 -0.94 5.22
CA VAL A 4 -9.67 -1.59 4.91
C VAL A 4 -8.84 -0.64 4.05
N PHE A 5 -7.74 -0.14 4.59
CA PHE A 5 -6.86 0.84 3.95
C PHE A 5 -5.64 0.17 3.33
N ASP A 6 -5.29 0.57 2.12
CA ASP A 6 -3.92 0.41 1.64
C ASP A 6 -2.99 1.43 2.32
N PHE A 7 -1.68 1.24 2.18
CA PHE A 7 -0.66 2.13 2.71
C PHE A 7 -0.07 3.03 1.63
N GLY A 8 0.51 2.47 0.58
CA GLY A 8 1.15 3.22 -0.47
C GLY A 8 0.18 4.15 -1.21
N ALA A 9 0.54 5.42 -1.43
CA ALA A 9 -0.29 6.45 -2.06
C ALA A 9 -1.67 6.70 -1.40
N VAL A 10 -2.03 5.98 -0.33
CA VAL A 10 -3.25 6.17 0.47
C VAL A 10 -2.93 6.77 1.84
N LEU A 11 -2.22 6.03 2.70
CA LEU A 11 -1.78 6.50 4.03
C LEU A 11 -0.37 7.08 4.03
N PHE A 12 0.48 6.58 3.15
CA PHE A 12 1.88 6.99 3.01
C PHE A 12 2.17 7.41 1.58
N THR A 13 3.05 8.39 1.41
CA THR A 13 3.49 8.82 0.08
C THR A 13 4.19 7.67 -0.64
N TRP A 14 3.84 7.46 -1.91
CA TRP A 14 4.53 6.54 -2.80
C TRP A 14 4.76 7.25 -4.14
N LYS A 15 6.02 7.57 -4.44
CA LYS A 15 6.40 8.39 -5.59
C LYS A 15 7.54 7.73 -6.38
N PRO A 16 7.29 6.59 -7.01
CA PRO A 16 8.32 5.81 -7.70
C PRO A 16 9.03 6.58 -8.82
N VAL A 17 8.34 7.45 -9.53
CA VAL A 17 8.92 8.31 -10.60
C VAL A 17 9.94 9.28 -10.01
N ASP A 18 9.59 9.97 -8.91
CA ASP A 18 10.50 10.90 -8.23
C ASP A 18 11.73 10.17 -7.68
N LEU A 19 11.56 8.94 -7.18
CA LEU A 19 12.66 8.10 -6.69
C LEU A 19 13.66 7.80 -7.81
N MET A 20 13.17 7.40 -8.98
CA MET A 20 14.03 7.12 -10.13
C MET A 20 14.74 8.36 -10.63
N ALA A 21 14.06 9.49 -10.74
CA ALA A 21 14.64 10.76 -11.17
C ALA A 21 15.75 11.23 -10.23
N GLN A 22 15.58 11.05 -8.92
CA GLN A 22 16.57 11.44 -7.91
C GLN A 22 17.78 10.51 -7.86
N CYS A 23 17.57 9.20 -7.94
CA CYS A 23 18.65 8.22 -7.76
C CYS A 23 19.40 7.93 -9.07
N PHE A 24 18.73 8.03 -10.21
CA PHE A 24 19.28 7.70 -11.53
C PHE A 24 19.08 8.83 -12.55
N PRO A 25 19.55 10.06 -12.28
CA PRO A 25 19.23 11.23 -13.09
C PRO A 25 19.70 11.13 -14.55
N GLN A 26 20.73 10.33 -14.84
CA GLN A 26 21.18 10.13 -16.22
C GLN A 26 20.26 9.17 -17.01
N ARG A 27 19.64 8.20 -16.35
CA ARG A 27 18.70 7.22 -16.95
C ARG A 27 17.27 7.75 -16.95
N ALA A 28 16.94 8.63 -15.99
CA ALA A 28 15.65 9.27 -15.78
C ALA A 28 15.73 10.78 -16.08
N ALA A 29 16.35 11.15 -17.22
CA ALA A 29 16.65 12.55 -17.56
C ALA A 29 15.41 13.37 -17.95
N THR A 30 14.29 12.70 -18.28
CA THR A 30 12.98 13.32 -18.54
C THR A 30 11.90 12.67 -17.68
N PRO A 31 10.75 13.34 -17.46
CA PRO A 31 9.62 12.73 -16.75
C PRO A 31 9.17 11.39 -17.35
N GLU A 32 9.16 11.27 -18.67
CA GLU A 32 8.79 10.05 -19.39
C GLU A 32 9.80 8.93 -19.13
N ALA A 33 11.11 9.21 -19.23
CA ALA A 33 12.16 8.24 -18.95
C ALA A 33 12.15 7.80 -17.46
N ALA A 34 11.85 8.72 -16.55
CA ALA A 34 11.68 8.40 -15.13
C ALA A 34 10.47 7.49 -14.88
N ALA A 35 9.35 7.74 -15.56
CA ALA A 35 8.15 6.92 -15.48
C ALA A 35 8.37 5.51 -16.05
N GLU A 36 9.03 5.40 -17.20
CA GLU A 36 9.40 4.13 -17.81
C GLU A 36 10.33 3.31 -16.90
N LEU A 37 11.34 3.95 -16.32
CA LEU A 37 12.27 3.30 -15.41
C LEU A 37 11.59 2.86 -14.13
N ALA A 38 10.70 3.70 -13.57
CA ALA A 38 9.90 3.36 -12.39
C ALA A 38 8.97 2.17 -12.67
N HIS A 39 8.30 2.16 -13.81
CA HIS A 39 7.47 1.04 -14.22
C HIS A 39 8.29 -0.24 -14.40
N ALA A 40 9.43 -0.16 -15.10
CA ALA A 40 10.32 -1.29 -15.32
C ALA A 40 10.87 -1.89 -14.02
N MET A 41 11.04 -1.09 -12.97
CA MET A 41 11.49 -1.56 -11.65
C MET A 41 10.33 -2.09 -10.81
N PHE A 42 9.31 -1.26 -10.56
CA PHE A 42 8.29 -1.51 -9.52
C PHE A 42 7.10 -2.34 -10.00
N ALA A 43 6.86 -2.45 -11.31
CA ALA A 43 5.85 -3.36 -11.86
C ALA A 43 6.42 -4.73 -12.28
N HIS A 44 7.71 -4.98 -12.06
CA HIS A 44 8.36 -6.23 -12.44
C HIS A 44 8.09 -7.36 -11.44
N ALA A 45 8.12 -8.61 -11.93
CA ALA A 45 7.91 -9.80 -11.11
C ALA A 45 8.88 -9.93 -9.92
N ASP A 46 10.13 -9.44 -10.06
CA ASP A 46 11.10 -9.45 -8.95
C ASP A 46 10.65 -8.52 -7.82
N TRP A 47 10.11 -7.33 -8.15
CA TRP A 47 9.55 -6.45 -7.13
C TRP A 47 8.32 -7.05 -6.45
N ASN A 48 7.41 -7.63 -7.25
CA ASN A 48 6.26 -8.36 -6.72
C ASN A 48 6.68 -9.50 -5.80
N GLY A 49 7.75 -10.23 -6.15
CA GLY A 49 8.32 -11.28 -5.29
C GLY A 49 8.90 -10.74 -3.99
N PHE A 50 9.48 -9.53 -4.00
CA PHE A 50 9.95 -8.85 -2.81
C PHE A 50 8.80 -8.37 -1.92
N ASP A 51 7.76 -7.76 -2.51
CA ASP A 51 6.52 -7.39 -1.81
C ASP A 51 5.81 -8.62 -1.22
N GLN A 52 5.86 -9.74 -1.93
CA GLN A 52 5.28 -11.01 -1.49
C GLN A 52 6.09 -11.67 -0.37
N GLY A 53 7.37 -11.28 -0.19
CA GLY A 53 8.27 -11.88 0.80
C GLY A 53 8.91 -13.21 0.35
N VAL A 54 8.87 -13.53 -0.95
CA VAL A 54 9.48 -14.74 -1.54
C VAL A 54 10.82 -14.45 -2.23
N LEU A 55 11.18 -13.18 -2.40
CA LEU A 55 12.45 -12.76 -2.96
C LEU A 55 13.22 -11.89 -1.94
N GLU A 56 14.47 -12.24 -1.69
CA GLU A 56 15.35 -11.48 -0.80
C GLU A 56 15.84 -10.20 -1.47
N MET A 57 16.08 -9.15 -0.66
CA MET A 57 16.51 -7.81 -1.13
C MET A 57 17.77 -7.87 -2.01
N GLU A 58 18.79 -8.63 -1.61
CA GLU A 58 20.03 -8.73 -2.37
C GLU A 58 19.84 -9.38 -3.73
N VAL A 59 18.94 -10.35 -3.84
CA VAL A 59 18.59 -10.99 -5.12
C VAL A 59 17.81 -10.04 -6.01
N LEU A 60 16.87 -9.27 -5.44
CA LEU A 60 16.15 -8.20 -6.14
C LEU A 60 17.13 -7.19 -6.72
N ILE A 61 18.08 -6.69 -5.92
CA ILE A 61 19.07 -5.70 -6.32
C ILE A 61 19.93 -6.24 -7.47
N ALA A 62 20.49 -7.45 -7.33
CA ALA A 62 21.33 -8.05 -8.34
C ALA A 62 20.60 -8.21 -9.70
N ARG A 63 19.41 -8.78 -9.69
CA ARG A 63 18.60 -8.98 -10.90
C ARG A 63 18.17 -7.67 -11.54
N THR A 64 17.74 -6.70 -10.73
CA THR A 64 17.28 -5.39 -11.23
C THR A 64 18.44 -4.58 -11.80
N SER A 65 19.60 -4.57 -11.12
CA SER A 65 20.82 -3.91 -11.60
C SER A 65 21.25 -4.45 -12.97
N GLU A 66 21.33 -5.78 -13.12
CA GLU A 66 21.67 -6.43 -14.40
C GLU A 66 20.64 -6.12 -15.49
N ARG A 67 19.35 -6.31 -15.20
CA ARG A 67 18.25 -6.15 -16.18
C ARG A 67 18.07 -4.72 -16.68
N LEU A 68 18.24 -3.73 -15.81
CA LEU A 68 18.03 -2.31 -16.13
C LEU A 68 19.34 -1.55 -16.38
N ASP A 69 20.49 -2.20 -16.28
CA ASP A 69 21.81 -1.59 -16.38
C ASP A 69 21.95 -0.38 -15.42
N LEU A 70 21.64 -0.63 -14.13
CA LEU A 70 21.73 0.36 -13.06
C LEU A 70 22.89 0.06 -12.12
N ASP A 71 23.49 1.10 -11.55
CA ASP A 71 24.52 0.95 -10.53
C ASP A 71 23.94 0.22 -9.30
N ALA A 72 24.53 -0.93 -8.96
CA ALA A 72 24.06 -1.79 -7.89
C ALA A 72 24.19 -1.16 -6.49
N LEU A 73 25.18 -0.26 -6.28
CA LEU A 73 25.36 0.42 -5.00
C LEU A 73 24.27 1.49 -4.81
N VAL A 74 23.99 2.26 -5.86
CA VAL A 74 22.91 3.26 -5.85
C VAL A 74 21.55 2.58 -5.67
N LEU A 75 21.33 1.46 -6.36
CA LEU A 75 20.10 0.69 -6.24
C LEU A 75 19.92 0.10 -4.83
N ARG A 76 21.01 -0.41 -4.23
CA ARG A 76 20.98 -0.91 -2.85
C ARG A 76 20.62 0.19 -1.86
N GLU A 77 21.24 1.35 -1.99
CA GLU A 77 20.96 2.50 -1.14
C GLU A 77 19.49 2.95 -1.27
N LEU A 78 18.96 2.98 -2.49
CA LEU A 78 17.56 3.28 -2.71
C LEU A 78 16.66 2.26 -2.02
N VAL A 79 16.83 0.96 -2.33
CA VAL A 79 15.94 -0.10 -1.83
C VAL A 79 16.04 -0.24 -0.32
N ALA A 80 17.22 -0.10 0.26
CA ALA A 80 17.41 -0.19 1.71
C ALA A 80 16.69 0.90 2.51
N HIS A 81 16.39 2.06 1.89
CA HIS A 81 15.84 3.24 2.56
C HIS A 81 14.50 3.73 1.99
N ILE A 82 13.78 2.90 1.24
CA ILE A 82 12.43 3.24 0.75
C ILE A 82 11.47 3.52 1.92
N ASP A 83 11.56 2.76 3.01
CA ASP A 83 10.72 2.96 4.20
C ASP A 83 10.86 4.36 4.83
N GLU A 84 12.04 4.99 4.72
CA GLU A 84 12.26 6.35 5.19
C GLU A 84 11.59 7.41 4.29
N ARG A 85 11.32 7.06 3.04
CA ARG A 85 10.66 7.91 2.04
C ARG A 85 9.14 7.77 2.05
N LEU A 86 8.62 6.75 2.73
CA LEU A 86 7.19 6.54 2.97
C LEU A 86 6.74 7.48 4.10
N GLN A 87 6.37 8.71 3.76
CA GLN A 87 5.92 9.70 4.73
C GLN A 87 4.39 9.67 4.85
N PRO A 88 3.82 9.79 6.08
CA PRO A 88 2.38 9.87 6.24
C PRO A 88 1.75 10.98 5.40
N ILE A 89 0.60 10.71 4.80
CA ILE A 89 -0.21 11.71 4.09
C ILE A 89 -1.13 12.37 5.14
N PRO A 90 -0.88 13.62 5.56
CA PRO A 90 -1.54 14.19 6.72
C PRO A 90 -3.07 14.21 6.61
N ALA A 91 -3.61 14.48 5.43
CA ALA A 91 -5.04 14.55 5.21
C ALA A 91 -5.72 13.18 5.37
N THR A 92 -5.09 12.09 4.89
CA THR A 92 -5.63 10.74 5.04
C THR A 92 -5.48 10.23 6.47
N VAL A 93 -4.36 10.56 7.13
CA VAL A 93 -4.17 10.21 8.56
C VAL A 93 -5.20 10.94 9.44
N ALA A 94 -5.52 12.22 9.15
CA ALA A 94 -6.57 12.93 9.85
C ALA A 94 -7.96 12.31 9.65
N LEU A 95 -8.26 11.82 8.44
CA LEU A 95 -9.49 11.09 8.16
C LEU A 95 -9.55 9.74 8.91
N LEU A 96 -8.43 9.01 8.96
CA LEU A 96 -8.32 7.79 9.75
C LEU A 96 -8.53 8.06 11.25
N GLU A 97 -8.00 9.18 11.79
CA GLU A 97 -8.22 9.60 13.18
C GLU A 97 -9.69 9.89 13.47
N GLN A 98 -10.40 10.54 12.54
CA GLN A 98 -11.84 10.77 12.66
C GLN A 98 -12.60 9.44 12.74
N LEU A 99 -12.32 8.48 11.84
CA LEU A 99 -12.92 7.15 11.86
C LEU A 99 -12.58 6.40 13.17
N HIS A 100 -11.33 6.48 13.62
CA HIS A 100 -10.92 5.90 14.89
C HIS A 100 -11.71 6.48 16.08
N THR A 101 -11.95 7.79 16.11
CA THR A 101 -12.73 8.46 17.16
C THR A 101 -14.20 8.04 17.10
N LEU A 102 -14.80 7.95 15.90
CA LEU A 102 -16.20 7.56 15.71
C LEU A 102 -16.51 6.13 16.20
N ARG A 103 -15.52 5.27 16.32
CA ARG A 103 -15.67 3.89 16.86
C ARG A 103 -16.27 3.88 18.28
N SER A 104 -16.06 4.92 19.07
CA SER A 104 -16.67 5.05 20.39
C SER A 104 -18.21 5.13 20.34
N GLN A 105 -18.77 5.57 19.21
CA GLN A 105 -20.19 5.71 18.95
C GLN A 105 -20.76 4.58 18.08
N HIS A 106 -19.90 3.82 17.40
CA HIS A 106 -20.24 2.76 16.47
C HIS A 106 -19.47 1.47 16.83
N ALA A 107 -20.02 0.69 17.74
CA ALA A 107 -19.35 -0.49 18.33
C ALA A 107 -19.02 -1.59 17.31
N ASP A 108 -19.66 -1.59 16.14
CA ASP A 108 -19.44 -2.51 15.01
C ASP A 108 -18.42 -1.98 13.98
N MET A 109 -17.93 -0.75 14.12
CA MET A 109 -16.92 -0.19 13.22
C MET A 109 -15.53 -0.76 13.52
N ARG A 110 -14.83 -1.19 12.49
CA ARG A 110 -13.45 -1.71 12.56
C ARG A 110 -12.57 -1.10 11.48
N LEU A 111 -11.30 -0.95 11.82
CA LEU A 111 -10.28 -0.41 10.93
C LEU A 111 -9.23 -1.50 10.66
N TYR A 112 -8.98 -1.79 9.41
CA TYR A 112 -8.01 -2.77 8.96
C TYR A 112 -7.10 -2.18 7.89
N TYR A 113 -5.98 -2.87 7.64
CA TYR A 113 -5.13 -2.55 6.50
C TYR A 113 -4.86 -3.79 5.64
N LEU A 114 -4.59 -3.56 4.35
CA LEU A 114 -4.18 -4.58 3.39
C LEU A 114 -3.19 -3.96 2.41
N SER A 115 -1.90 -4.24 2.58
CA SER A 115 -0.85 -3.58 1.80
C SER A 115 0.17 -4.56 1.25
N ASN A 116 0.55 -4.36 -0.03
CA ASN A 116 1.73 -4.98 -0.61
C ASN A 116 2.94 -4.26 -0.03
N MET A 117 3.67 -4.95 0.86
CA MET A 117 4.73 -4.33 1.63
C MET A 117 5.81 -5.35 2.01
N PRO A 118 7.06 -5.14 1.63
CA PRO A 118 8.18 -5.97 2.08
C PRO A 118 8.32 -5.91 3.61
N ARG A 119 8.65 -7.04 4.21
CA ARG A 119 8.75 -7.17 5.68
C ARG A 119 9.63 -6.12 6.34
N PRO A 120 10.82 -5.75 5.84
CA PRO A 120 11.65 -4.72 6.46
C PRO A 120 10.92 -3.37 6.57
N TYR A 121 10.22 -2.96 5.50
CA TYR A 121 9.49 -1.69 5.48
C TYR A 121 8.27 -1.72 6.40
N ALA A 122 7.50 -2.81 6.37
CA ALA A 122 6.37 -3.01 7.28
C ALA A 122 6.79 -2.81 8.74
N ARG A 123 7.86 -3.49 9.19
CA ARG A 123 8.37 -3.39 10.56
C ARG A 123 8.94 -2.00 10.88
N ALA A 124 9.51 -1.31 9.92
CA ALA A 124 10.00 0.06 10.09
C ALA A 124 8.84 1.05 10.29
N LEU A 125 7.79 0.95 9.47
CA LEU A 125 6.59 1.78 9.59
C LEU A 125 5.86 1.54 10.92
N GLU A 126 5.68 0.29 11.34
CA GLU A 126 5.05 -0.06 12.63
C GLU A 126 5.80 0.56 13.82
N ARG A 127 7.13 0.57 13.81
CA ARG A 127 7.93 1.21 14.87
C ARG A 127 7.88 2.72 14.85
N ARG A 128 7.75 3.31 13.67
CA ARG A 128 7.91 4.77 13.46
C ARG A 128 6.60 5.54 13.63
N HIS A 129 5.45 4.90 13.40
CA HIS A 129 4.15 5.58 13.32
C HIS A 129 3.14 5.01 14.29
N ALA A 130 2.93 5.71 15.42
CA ALA A 130 2.01 5.28 16.48
C ALA A 130 0.55 5.15 16.02
N PHE A 131 0.12 5.93 15.01
CA PHE A 131 -1.26 5.85 14.49
C PHE A 131 -1.60 4.48 13.86
N LEU A 132 -0.60 3.67 13.52
CA LEU A 132 -0.86 2.30 13.05
C LEU A 132 -1.48 1.40 14.13
N GLN A 133 -1.38 1.79 15.41
CA GLN A 133 -2.08 1.13 16.52
C GLN A 133 -3.59 1.42 16.54
N TRP A 134 -4.09 2.34 15.72
CA TRP A 134 -5.54 2.57 15.60
C TRP A 134 -6.25 1.46 14.84
N PHE A 135 -5.53 0.65 14.08
CA PHE A 135 -6.09 -0.50 13.39
C PHE A 135 -6.36 -1.67 14.34
N ASP A 136 -7.48 -2.37 14.11
CA ASP A 136 -7.82 -3.61 14.81
C ASP A 136 -6.98 -4.79 14.30
N GLY A 137 -6.33 -4.63 13.15
CA GLY A 137 -5.43 -5.58 12.53
C GLY A 137 -5.25 -5.30 11.05
N GLY A 138 -4.65 -6.26 10.34
CA GLY A 138 -4.43 -6.14 8.90
C GLY A 138 -3.47 -7.20 8.37
N ILE A 139 -3.10 -7.03 7.12
CA ILE A 139 -2.15 -7.92 6.43
C ILE A 139 -1.14 -7.07 5.66
N PHE A 140 0.13 -7.34 5.90
CA PHE A 140 1.21 -7.06 4.96
C PHE A 140 1.47 -8.31 4.11
N SER A 141 1.56 -8.14 2.80
CA SER A 141 1.73 -9.22 1.83
C SER A 141 2.87 -10.18 2.17
N SER A 142 4.02 -9.63 2.60
CA SER A 142 5.21 -10.40 2.94
C SER A 142 5.07 -11.29 4.19
N ASP A 143 4.07 -11.05 5.04
CA ASP A 143 3.80 -11.91 6.20
C ASP A 143 2.98 -13.15 5.86
N VAL A 144 2.32 -13.13 4.69
CA VAL A 144 1.38 -14.18 4.26
C VAL A 144 1.71 -14.79 2.91
N LEU A 145 2.73 -14.26 2.22
CA LEU A 145 3.22 -14.71 0.91
C LEU A 145 2.15 -14.62 -0.20
N HIS A 146 1.22 -13.68 -0.07
CA HIS A 146 0.21 -13.34 -1.06
C HIS A 146 0.19 -11.83 -1.28
N ILE A 147 0.00 -11.39 -2.54
CA ILE A 147 -0.05 -9.97 -2.93
C ILE A 147 -1.39 -9.60 -3.57
N LYS A 148 -1.80 -8.35 -3.43
CA LYS A 148 -2.84 -7.75 -4.27
C LYS A 148 -2.33 -7.69 -5.73
N PRO A 149 -3.17 -7.87 -6.75
CA PRO A 149 -4.62 -8.07 -6.73
C PRO A 149 -5.07 -9.54 -6.67
N HIS A 150 -4.22 -10.49 -6.29
CA HIS A 150 -4.59 -11.89 -6.22
C HIS A 150 -5.67 -12.13 -5.16
N PRO A 151 -6.71 -12.94 -5.43
CA PRO A 151 -7.87 -13.09 -4.57
C PRO A 151 -7.54 -13.67 -3.18
N GLU A 152 -6.47 -14.45 -3.07
CA GLU A 152 -6.07 -15.15 -1.86
C GLU A 152 -5.80 -14.22 -0.68
N ILE A 153 -5.22 -13.02 -0.94
CA ILE A 153 -4.90 -12.09 0.15
C ILE A 153 -6.16 -11.43 0.72
N TYR A 154 -7.18 -11.18 -0.11
CA TYR A 154 -8.48 -10.65 0.34
C TYR A 154 -9.24 -11.71 1.13
N GLN A 155 -9.31 -12.94 0.63
CA GLN A 155 -9.94 -14.08 1.30
C GLN A 155 -9.28 -14.36 2.64
N LEU A 156 -7.96 -14.22 2.72
CA LEU A 156 -7.22 -14.40 3.96
C LEU A 156 -7.55 -13.30 4.99
N LEU A 157 -7.62 -12.02 4.56
CA LEU A 157 -8.04 -10.94 5.47
C LEU A 157 -9.48 -11.17 5.93
N GLN A 158 -10.38 -11.52 5.00
CA GLN A 158 -11.78 -11.80 5.29
C GLN A 158 -11.93 -12.92 6.33
N SER A 159 -11.25 -14.04 6.12
CA SER A 159 -11.34 -15.19 7.04
C SER A 159 -10.69 -14.91 8.40
N ARG A 160 -9.55 -14.20 8.43
CA ARG A 160 -8.80 -13.91 9.66
C ARG A 160 -9.57 -13.02 10.63
N TYR A 161 -10.33 -12.07 10.11
CA TYR A 161 -11.07 -11.10 10.91
C TYR A 161 -12.59 -11.25 10.79
N ALA A 162 -13.07 -12.33 10.18
CA ALA A 162 -14.50 -12.62 9.96
C ALA A 162 -15.22 -11.43 9.30
N LEU A 163 -14.60 -10.83 8.27
CA LEU A 163 -15.18 -9.67 7.60
C LEU A 163 -16.41 -10.09 6.79
N GLU A 164 -17.51 -9.36 6.98
CA GLU A 164 -18.70 -9.49 6.13
C GLU A 164 -18.48 -8.67 4.84
N PRO A 165 -18.49 -9.30 3.64
CA PRO A 165 -18.20 -8.61 2.38
C PRO A 165 -19.02 -7.34 2.15
N THR A 166 -20.34 -7.43 2.35
CA THR A 166 -21.28 -6.31 2.15
C THR A 166 -21.17 -5.21 3.21
N HIS A 167 -20.38 -5.43 4.27
CA HIS A 167 -20.07 -4.47 5.33
C HIS A 167 -18.57 -4.11 5.36
N THR A 168 -17.89 -4.26 4.23
CA THR A 168 -16.45 -3.98 4.12
C THR A 168 -16.19 -3.00 2.98
N LEU A 169 -15.52 -1.87 3.26
CA LEU A 169 -15.04 -0.90 2.26
C LEU A 169 -13.52 -1.02 2.16
N PHE A 170 -13.02 -1.34 0.98
CA PHE A 170 -11.60 -1.34 0.65
C PHE A 170 -11.21 -0.02 -0.05
N ILE A 171 -10.07 0.54 0.32
CA ILE A 171 -9.58 1.84 -0.11
C ILE A 171 -8.16 1.64 -0.65
N ASP A 172 -7.97 1.83 -1.96
CA ASP A 172 -6.69 1.56 -2.65
C ASP A 172 -6.57 2.49 -3.87
N ASP A 173 -5.38 2.97 -4.19
CA ASP A 173 -5.14 3.87 -5.32
C ASP A 173 -5.11 3.14 -6.68
N LEU A 174 -4.86 1.82 -6.68
CA LEU A 174 -4.73 1.02 -7.88
C LEU A 174 -6.05 0.36 -8.29
N LEU A 175 -6.57 0.72 -9.45
CA LEU A 175 -7.81 0.15 -9.99
C LEU A 175 -7.82 -1.39 -10.03
N PRO A 176 -6.75 -2.12 -10.40
CA PRO A 176 -6.74 -3.58 -10.35
C PRO A 176 -7.03 -4.16 -8.95
N ASN A 177 -6.53 -3.52 -7.89
CA ASN A 177 -6.77 -3.93 -6.52
C ASN A 177 -8.24 -3.70 -6.10
N VAL A 178 -8.78 -2.54 -6.50
CA VAL A 178 -10.20 -2.19 -6.28
C VAL A 178 -11.13 -3.21 -6.94
N LEU A 179 -10.88 -3.53 -8.21
CA LEU A 179 -11.66 -4.51 -8.96
C LEU A 179 -11.56 -5.92 -8.34
N ALA A 180 -10.38 -6.31 -7.85
CA ALA A 180 -10.20 -7.58 -7.17
C ALA A 180 -11.01 -7.65 -5.86
N ALA A 181 -11.05 -6.59 -5.06
CA ALA A 181 -11.86 -6.50 -3.85
C ALA A 181 -13.38 -6.58 -4.18
N GLN A 182 -13.82 -5.88 -5.22
CA GLN A 182 -15.21 -5.97 -5.72
C GLN A 182 -15.54 -7.39 -6.15
N GLY A 183 -14.61 -8.10 -6.78
CA GLY A 183 -14.75 -9.52 -7.13
C GLY A 183 -14.91 -10.45 -5.92
N GLN A 184 -14.53 -10.03 -4.71
CA GLN A 184 -14.79 -10.72 -3.44
C GLN A 184 -16.12 -10.29 -2.78
N GLY A 185 -16.90 -9.42 -3.44
CA GLY A 185 -18.16 -8.90 -2.92
C GLY A 185 -18.01 -7.73 -1.94
N TRP A 186 -16.80 -7.15 -1.81
CA TRP A 186 -16.57 -5.98 -0.97
C TRP A 186 -17.01 -4.70 -1.69
N HIS A 187 -17.41 -3.69 -0.94
CA HIS A 187 -17.37 -2.34 -1.46
C HIS A 187 -15.90 -1.95 -1.63
N ALA A 188 -15.60 -1.23 -2.69
CA ALA A 188 -14.23 -0.75 -2.91
C ALA A 188 -14.24 0.58 -3.66
N VAL A 189 -13.34 1.46 -3.29
CA VAL A 189 -13.18 2.79 -3.88
C VAL A 189 -11.74 3.00 -4.31
N GLN A 190 -11.55 3.49 -5.54
CA GLN A 190 -10.25 3.96 -5.96
C GLN A 190 -9.96 5.30 -5.27
N PHE A 191 -8.89 5.32 -4.50
CA PHE A 191 -8.48 6.49 -3.73
C PHE A 191 -7.82 7.52 -4.64
N GLU A 192 -8.28 8.75 -4.56
CA GLU A 192 -7.68 9.92 -5.24
C GLU A 192 -7.24 10.98 -4.22
N SER A 193 -8.02 11.16 -3.16
CA SER A 193 -7.73 12.11 -2.10
C SER A 193 -8.55 11.81 -0.83
N ALA A 194 -8.10 12.31 0.32
CA ALA A 194 -8.86 12.21 1.56
C ALA A 194 -10.26 12.87 1.46
N GLY A 195 -10.38 13.99 0.73
CA GLY A 195 -11.67 14.66 0.53
C GLY A 195 -12.65 13.84 -0.32
N GLN A 196 -12.16 13.21 -1.39
CA GLN A 196 -12.96 12.28 -2.22
C GLN A 196 -13.43 11.08 -1.37
N LEU A 197 -12.53 10.49 -0.60
CA LEU A 197 -12.86 9.35 0.27
C LEU A 197 -13.86 9.74 1.34
N GLN A 198 -13.70 10.89 2.00
CA GLN A 198 -14.64 11.40 3.00
C GLN A 198 -16.05 11.58 2.42
N ALA A 199 -16.16 12.22 1.25
CA ALA A 199 -17.44 12.39 0.56
C ALA A 199 -18.08 11.05 0.20
N HIS A 200 -17.29 10.05 -0.24
CA HIS A 200 -17.75 8.72 -0.55
C HIS A 200 -18.31 8.00 0.70
N ILE A 201 -17.57 8.04 1.82
CA ILE A 201 -17.99 7.44 3.09
C ILE A 201 -19.29 8.08 3.60
N SER A 202 -19.38 9.41 3.56
CA SER A 202 -20.58 10.14 3.99
C SER A 202 -21.79 9.77 3.14
N ALA A 203 -21.64 9.76 1.82
CA ALA A 203 -22.76 9.53 0.89
C ALA A 203 -23.26 8.07 0.92
N GLN A 204 -22.38 7.09 1.05
CA GLN A 204 -22.75 5.68 0.97
C GLN A 204 -23.07 5.05 2.33
N PHE A 205 -22.44 5.49 3.40
CA PHE A 205 -22.52 4.81 4.69
C PHE A 205 -22.99 5.71 5.84
N GLY A 206 -23.12 7.03 5.60
CA GLY A 206 -23.61 7.98 6.59
C GLY A 206 -22.66 8.24 7.75
N TYR A 207 -21.37 7.89 7.61
CA TYR A 207 -20.30 8.25 8.55
C TYR A 207 -19.58 9.53 8.07
N LEU A 208 -19.09 10.38 8.99
CA LEU A 208 -18.32 11.63 8.75
C LEU A 208 -19.13 12.82 8.29
#